data_c441d8a3fffa4c67c70669b5af3945bc
#
_entry.id   c441d8a3fffa4c67c70669b5af3945bc
#
_cell.length_a   1.000
_cell.length_b   1.000
_cell.length_c   1.000
_cell.angle_alpha   90.00
_cell.angle_beta   90.00
_cell.angle_gamma   90.00
#
_symmetry.space_group_name_H-M   'P 1'
#
loop_
_entity.id
_entity.type
_entity.pdbx_description
1 polymer ?
#
loop_
_entity_poly.entity_id
_entity_poly.type
_entity_poly.pdbx_seq_one_letter_code
_entity_poly.pdbx_strand_id
1 'polypeptide(L)'
;MALMATSQQLSFLQEKIQEIGSALFFNLSESVLKLPTSIVTTLKVDDYGFVWFFVQKPMQNLKEFEKEFPVRLDFFRKGSGCFLQVNGKGWVLTDPEEMNSFVTIPEDAKRLAMNEMVLVKVKILRADYYETQTAHHQSWWQTAVNTVTAWFRNSNNLRPDIYFPAS
;
A
#
# COMPACT_ATOMS: atom_id res chain seq x y z
N MET A 1 -13.90 -22.25 -0.09
CA MET A 1 -14.66 -21.00 0.10
C MET A 1 -13.83 -19.84 0.65
N ALA A 2 -12.93 -20.07 1.59
CA ALA A 2 -12.06 -18.99 2.11
C ALA A 2 -11.13 -18.37 1.05
N LEU A 3 -10.62 -19.15 0.10
CA LEU A 3 -9.76 -18.69 -0.99
C LEU A 3 -10.47 -17.75 -2.00
N MET A 4 -11.75 -17.97 -2.27
CA MET A 4 -12.52 -17.10 -3.17
C MET A 4 -12.82 -15.74 -2.55
N ALA A 5 -13.18 -15.69 -1.27
CA ALA A 5 -13.39 -14.43 -0.56
C ALA A 5 -12.11 -13.58 -0.54
N THR A 6 -10.96 -14.19 -0.32
CA THR A 6 -9.65 -13.53 -0.32
C THR A 6 -9.30 -12.94 -1.68
N SER A 7 -9.56 -13.66 -2.78
CA SER A 7 -9.26 -13.16 -4.14
C SER A 7 -10.17 -11.99 -4.54
N GLN A 8 -11.44 -12.03 -4.19
CA GLN A 8 -12.38 -10.93 -4.45
C GLN A 8 -12.01 -9.65 -3.69
N GLN A 9 -11.57 -9.79 -2.46
CA GLN A 9 -11.13 -8.65 -1.65
C GLN A 9 -9.85 -8.03 -2.18
N LEU A 10 -8.91 -8.87 -2.60
CA LEU A 10 -7.69 -8.40 -3.24
C LEU A 10 -8.00 -7.68 -4.56
N SER A 11 -8.89 -8.23 -5.39
CA SER A 11 -9.33 -7.59 -6.63
C SER A 11 -9.99 -6.23 -6.37
N PHE A 12 -10.81 -6.12 -5.34
CA PHE A 12 -11.40 -4.85 -4.91
C PHE A 12 -10.32 -3.83 -4.51
N LEU A 13 -9.34 -4.23 -3.71
CA LEU A 13 -8.24 -3.35 -3.32
C LEU A 13 -7.38 -2.94 -4.52
N GLN A 14 -7.07 -3.87 -5.43
CA GLN A 14 -6.36 -3.60 -6.67
C GLN A 14 -7.08 -2.53 -7.50
N GLU A 15 -8.40 -2.69 -7.70
CA GLU A 15 -9.21 -1.73 -8.43
C GLU A 15 -9.20 -0.36 -7.75
N LYS A 16 -9.47 -0.28 -6.44
CA LYS A 16 -9.53 1.00 -5.71
C LYS A 16 -8.18 1.70 -5.63
N ILE A 17 -7.12 0.99 -5.39
CA ILE A 17 -5.76 1.55 -5.37
C ILE A 17 -5.38 2.09 -6.76
N GLN A 18 -5.69 1.37 -7.82
CA GLN A 18 -5.44 1.84 -9.19
C GLN A 18 -6.30 3.05 -9.56
N GLU A 19 -7.58 3.06 -9.16
CA GLU A 19 -8.50 4.18 -9.39
C GLU A 19 -8.00 5.47 -8.72
N ILE A 20 -7.55 5.39 -7.47
CA ILE A 20 -7.01 6.54 -6.72
C ILE A 20 -5.62 6.92 -7.24
N GLY A 21 -4.76 5.96 -7.47
CA GLY A 21 -3.46 6.08 -8.13
C GLY A 21 -2.33 6.62 -7.27
N SER A 22 -2.61 7.40 -6.23
CA SER A 22 -1.59 7.99 -5.35
C SER A 22 -1.95 7.84 -3.88
N ALA A 23 -0.92 7.82 -3.04
CA ALA A 23 -1.07 7.71 -1.60
C ALA A 23 -0.07 8.59 -0.87
N LEU A 24 -0.41 8.96 0.35
CA LEU A 24 0.55 9.50 1.30
C LEU A 24 1.21 8.32 2.02
N PHE A 25 2.51 8.20 1.85
CA PHE A 25 3.34 7.15 2.43
C PHE A 25 3.90 7.58 3.78
N PHE A 26 3.71 6.73 4.79
CA PHE A 26 4.28 6.89 6.11
C PHE A 26 5.14 5.68 6.47
N ASN A 27 6.39 5.92 6.78
CA ASN A 27 7.23 4.94 7.46
C ASN A 27 6.98 5.06 8.96
N LEU A 28 6.40 4.03 9.57
CA LEU A 28 6.03 3.99 10.98
C LEU A 28 7.12 3.36 11.87
N SER A 29 8.31 3.11 11.31
CA SER A 29 9.46 2.65 12.07
C SER A 29 9.82 3.64 13.19
N GLU A 30 10.28 3.14 14.32
CA GLU A 30 10.86 3.94 15.41
C GLU A 30 12.33 4.33 15.15
N SER A 31 12.93 3.79 14.09
CA SER A 31 14.29 4.11 13.68
C SER A 31 14.45 5.60 13.35
N VAL A 32 15.58 6.17 13.74
CA VAL A 32 15.96 7.54 13.34
C VAL A 32 16.20 7.61 11.83
N LEU A 33 16.80 6.56 11.26
CA LEU A 33 17.00 6.41 9.82
C LEU A 33 15.78 5.72 9.22
N LYS A 34 14.91 6.50 8.62
CA LYS A 34 13.71 6.03 7.95
C LYS A 34 13.41 6.85 6.70
N LEU A 35 12.69 6.26 5.78
CA LEU A 35 12.22 6.98 4.60
C LEU A 35 11.23 8.08 5.02
N PRO A 36 11.36 9.29 4.44
CA PRO A 36 10.49 10.40 4.81
C PRO A 36 9.05 10.18 4.32
N THR A 37 8.11 10.78 5.02
CA THR A 37 6.72 10.88 4.57
C THR A 37 6.66 11.60 3.23
N SER A 38 6.02 11.00 2.26
CA SER A 38 5.94 11.53 0.90
C SER A 38 4.70 11.07 0.16
N ILE A 39 4.33 11.82 -0.87
CA ILE A 39 3.29 11.38 -1.81
C ILE A 39 3.94 10.43 -2.81
N VAL A 40 3.34 9.25 -2.97
CA VAL A 40 3.81 8.21 -3.88
C VAL A 40 2.73 7.87 -4.91
N THR A 41 3.17 7.52 -6.11
CA THR A 41 2.28 7.01 -7.16
C THR A 41 2.40 5.50 -7.21
N THR A 42 1.27 4.82 -7.11
CA THR A 42 1.23 3.36 -7.19
C THR A 42 1.54 2.90 -8.61
N LEU A 43 2.50 2.01 -8.73
CA LEU A 43 2.85 1.37 -10.00
C LEU A 43 1.92 0.20 -10.28
N LYS A 44 1.75 -0.67 -9.30
CA LYS A 44 0.83 -1.81 -9.36
C LYS A 44 0.50 -2.33 -7.97
N VAL A 45 -0.56 -3.12 -7.90
CA VAL A 45 -0.82 -4.06 -6.81
C VAL A 45 -0.79 -5.46 -7.43
N ASP A 46 0.10 -6.32 -6.94
CA ASP A 46 0.25 -7.66 -7.49
C ASP A 46 -0.74 -8.66 -6.89
N ASP A 47 -0.78 -9.86 -7.46
CA ASP A 47 -1.69 -10.92 -7.03
C ASP A 47 -1.37 -11.51 -5.66
N TYR A 48 -0.23 -11.15 -5.11
CA TYR A 48 0.19 -11.52 -3.74
C TYR A 48 -0.18 -10.45 -2.71
N GLY A 49 -0.78 -9.33 -3.14
CA GLY A 49 -1.17 -8.23 -2.26
C GLY A 49 -0.01 -7.32 -1.86
N PHE A 50 0.97 -7.15 -2.73
CA PHE A 50 2.00 -6.13 -2.59
C PHE A 50 1.65 -4.89 -3.40
N VAL A 51 1.73 -3.73 -2.76
CA VAL A 51 1.67 -2.41 -3.40
C VAL A 51 3.09 -1.98 -3.74
N TRP A 52 3.31 -1.60 -4.99
CA TRP A 52 4.62 -1.22 -5.50
C TRP A 52 4.66 0.26 -5.89
N PHE A 53 5.67 0.99 -5.44
CA PHE A 53 5.85 2.41 -5.75
C PHE A 53 7.31 2.83 -5.58
N PHE A 54 7.65 3.98 -6.18
CA PHE A 54 8.93 4.61 -5.97
C PHE A 54 8.88 5.67 -4.87
N VAL A 55 9.96 5.78 -4.11
CA VAL A 55 10.23 6.90 -3.21
C VAL A 55 11.54 7.55 -3.58
N GLN A 56 11.70 8.82 -3.25
CA GLN A 56 12.95 9.53 -3.47
C GLN A 56 14.08 8.85 -2.69
N LYS A 57 15.21 8.68 -3.35
CA LYS A 57 16.39 8.08 -2.74
C LYS A 57 16.89 8.96 -1.60
N PRO A 58 17.01 8.46 -0.38
CA PRO A 58 17.57 9.22 0.73
C PRO A 58 19.06 9.45 0.52
N MET A 59 19.61 10.51 1.10
CA MET A 59 21.05 10.80 1.04
C MET A 59 21.87 9.80 1.86
N GLN A 60 21.25 9.19 2.86
CA GLN A 60 21.88 8.17 3.71
C GLN A 60 22.00 6.83 2.98
N ASN A 61 22.95 6.02 3.40
CA ASN A 61 23.14 4.69 2.82
C ASN A 61 21.92 3.79 3.12
N LEU A 62 21.34 3.20 2.08
CA LEU A 62 20.18 2.32 2.20
C LEU A 62 20.44 1.07 3.05
N LYS A 63 21.70 0.63 3.18
CA LYS A 63 22.09 -0.49 4.03
C LYS A 63 21.92 -0.21 5.54
N GLU A 64 21.84 1.05 5.91
CA GLU A 64 21.64 1.50 7.29
C GLU A 64 20.17 1.55 7.68
N PHE A 65 19.26 1.45 6.72
CA PHE A 65 17.82 1.38 6.97
C PHE A 65 17.38 -0.03 7.36
N GLU A 66 16.30 -0.10 8.11
CA GLU A 66 15.69 -1.40 8.43
C GLU A 66 15.27 -2.12 7.15
N LYS A 67 15.57 -3.42 7.07
CA LYS A 67 15.20 -4.25 5.92
C LYS A 67 13.68 -4.38 5.76
N GLU A 68 12.97 -4.43 6.88
CA GLU A 68 11.53 -4.53 6.96
C GLU A 68 11.03 -3.47 7.93
N PHE A 69 10.04 -2.71 7.53
CA PHE A 69 9.51 -1.62 8.35
C PHE A 69 7.99 -1.53 8.24
N PRO A 70 7.30 -1.08 9.31
CA PRO A 70 5.87 -0.86 9.26
C PRO A 70 5.54 0.36 8.40
N VAL A 71 4.49 0.22 7.59
CA VAL A 71 4.06 1.22 6.62
C VAL A 71 2.57 1.49 6.76
N ARG A 72 2.20 2.75 6.60
CA ARG A 72 0.83 3.16 6.31
C ARG A 72 0.79 3.89 4.98
N LEU A 73 -0.20 3.55 4.17
CA LEU A 73 -0.52 4.24 2.91
C LEU A 73 -1.94 4.80 3.03
N ASP A 74 -2.08 6.10 2.91
CA ASP A 74 -3.36 6.77 2.90
C ASP A 74 -3.69 7.17 1.46
N PHE A 75 -4.56 6.40 0.82
CA PHE A 75 -5.03 6.65 -0.54
C PHE A 75 -6.20 7.62 -0.49
N PHE A 76 -6.03 8.73 -1.16
CA PHE A 76 -7.03 9.78 -1.23
C PHE A 76 -6.96 10.50 -2.58
N ARG A 77 -8.11 10.76 -3.16
CA ARG A 77 -8.26 11.58 -4.35
C ARG A 77 -9.35 12.61 -4.15
N LYS A 78 -9.01 13.86 -4.38
CA LYS A 78 -9.99 14.96 -4.29
C LYS A 78 -11.18 14.71 -5.23
N GLY A 79 -12.38 14.77 -4.70
CA GLY A 79 -13.62 14.59 -5.46
C GLY A 79 -14.04 13.13 -5.68
N SER A 80 -13.25 12.14 -5.26
CA SER A 80 -13.64 10.72 -5.37
C SER A 80 -14.65 10.29 -4.30
N GLY A 81 -14.75 11.04 -3.20
CA GLY A 81 -15.59 10.68 -2.07
C GLY A 81 -15.16 9.41 -1.34
N CYS A 82 -14.00 8.86 -1.66
CA CYS A 82 -13.47 7.68 -1.02
C CYS A 82 -12.10 7.90 -0.40
N PHE A 83 -11.83 7.17 0.66
CA PHE A 83 -10.56 7.13 1.37
C PHE A 83 -10.22 5.68 1.69
N LEU A 84 -9.02 5.26 1.36
CA LEU A 84 -8.53 3.92 1.66
C LEU A 84 -7.23 4.01 2.46
N GLN A 85 -7.23 3.46 3.66
CA GLN A 85 -6.04 3.33 4.49
C GLN A 85 -5.53 1.91 4.45
N VAL A 86 -4.27 1.74 4.07
CA VAL A 86 -3.58 0.45 4.05
C VAL A 86 -2.46 0.48 5.08
N ASN A 87 -2.46 -0.52 5.95
CA ASN A 87 -1.36 -0.79 6.88
C ASN A 87 -0.68 -2.09 6.47
N GLY A 88 0.63 -2.08 6.50
CA GLY A 88 1.40 -3.22 6.05
C GLY A 88 2.86 -3.19 6.46
N LYS A 89 3.62 -4.09 5.86
CA LYS A 89 5.08 -4.16 5.98
C LYS A 89 5.72 -3.80 4.67
N GLY A 90 6.73 -2.95 4.73
CA GLY A 90 7.47 -2.47 3.58
C GLY A 90 8.90 -3.01 3.50
N TRP A 91 9.39 -3.14 2.29
CA TRP A 91 10.78 -3.47 1.97
C TRP A 91 11.29 -2.51 0.91
N VAL A 92 12.51 -2.03 1.10
CA VAL A 92 13.25 -1.30 0.07
C VAL A 92 13.98 -2.32 -0.81
N LEU A 93 13.77 -2.22 -2.11
CA LEU A 93 14.43 -3.08 -3.09
C LEU A 93 15.66 -2.36 -3.64
N THR A 94 16.79 -2.99 -3.45
CA THR A 94 18.09 -2.49 -3.94
C THR A 94 18.71 -3.40 -5.01
N ASP A 95 18.08 -4.55 -5.28
CA ASP A 95 18.55 -5.49 -6.28
C ASP A 95 18.11 -5.08 -7.69
N PRO A 96 19.07 -4.82 -8.61
CA PRO A 96 18.76 -4.49 -9.99
C PRO A 96 17.97 -5.58 -10.73
N GLU A 97 18.12 -6.86 -10.35
CA GLU A 97 17.39 -7.96 -10.99
C GLU A 97 15.92 -7.93 -10.64
N GLU A 98 15.57 -7.67 -9.37
CA GLU A 98 14.17 -7.46 -8.96
C GLU A 98 13.56 -6.23 -9.65
N MET A 99 14.33 -5.16 -9.80
CA MET A 99 13.88 -3.97 -10.52
C MET A 99 13.69 -4.21 -12.02
N ASN A 100 14.51 -5.05 -12.62
CA ASN A 100 14.42 -5.41 -14.04
C ASN A 100 13.21 -6.30 -14.36
N SER A 101 12.71 -7.06 -13.39
CA SER A 101 11.48 -7.86 -13.55
C SER A 101 10.21 -7.00 -13.69
N PHE A 102 10.31 -5.70 -13.41
CA PHE A 102 9.25 -4.72 -13.61
C PHE A 102 9.17 -4.29 -15.08
N VAL A 103 8.62 -5.14 -15.92
CA VAL A 103 8.54 -4.97 -17.39
C VAL A 103 7.57 -3.85 -17.84
N THR A 104 6.82 -3.25 -16.91
CA THR A 104 5.71 -2.35 -17.25
C THR A 104 6.06 -0.86 -17.23
N ILE A 105 7.32 -0.49 -16.94
CA ILE A 105 7.73 0.92 -16.88
C ILE A 105 8.52 1.25 -18.16
N PRO A 106 8.21 2.37 -18.84
CA PRO A 106 9.02 2.85 -19.96
C PRO A 106 10.50 2.97 -19.58
N GLU A 107 11.40 2.58 -20.46
CA GLU A 107 12.85 2.56 -20.21
C GLU A 107 13.41 3.92 -19.72
N ASP A 108 12.86 5.02 -20.23
CA ASP A 108 13.27 6.37 -19.82
C ASP A 108 12.86 6.69 -18.38
N ALA A 109 11.64 6.32 -17.99
CA ALA A 109 11.17 6.46 -16.62
C ALA A 109 11.91 5.52 -15.66
N LYS A 110 12.28 4.32 -16.13
CA LYS A 110 13.08 3.36 -15.39
C LYS A 110 14.49 3.90 -15.12
N ARG A 111 15.11 4.55 -16.10
CA ARG A 111 16.45 5.12 -15.98
C ARG A 111 16.49 6.29 -14.98
N LEU A 112 15.50 7.19 -15.03
CA LEU A 112 15.33 8.28 -14.05
C LEU A 112 15.08 7.71 -12.64
N ALA A 113 14.22 6.72 -12.54
CA ALA A 113 13.89 6.06 -11.28
C ALA A 113 15.11 5.38 -10.65
N MET A 114 15.95 4.71 -11.42
CA MET A 114 17.14 4.00 -10.90
C MET A 114 18.19 4.94 -10.31
N ASN A 115 18.29 6.17 -10.78
CA ASN A 115 19.31 7.13 -10.32
C ASN A 115 18.86 7.93 -9.09
N GLU A 116 17.60 8.30 -9.01
CA GLU A 116 17.09 9.25 -8.01
C GLU A 116 16.05 8.65 -7.07
N MET A 117 15.57 7.46 -7.38
CA MET A 117 14.50 6.81 -6.66
C MET A 117 14.88 5.40 -6.21
N VAL A 118 14.19 4.90 -5.19
CA VAL A 118 14.25 3.52 -4.76
C VAL A 118 12.86 2.89 -4.86
N LEU A 119 12.83 1.63 -5.24
CA LEU A 119 11.59 0.86 -5.32
C LEU A 119 11.22 0.33 -3.93
N VAL A 120 9.98 0.52 -3.54
CA VAL A 120 9.42 0.00 -2.30
C VAL A 120 8.27 -0.93 -2.62
N LYS A 121 8.20 -2.07 -1.96
CA LYS A 121 7.02 -2.93 -1.96
C LYS A 121 6.43 -3.01 -0.55
N VAL A 122 5.13 -2.96 -0.45
CA VAL A 122 4.39 -3.03 0.82
C VAL A 122 3.39 -4.16 0.77
N LYS A 123 3.57 -5.16 1.64
CA LYS A 123 2.57 -6.21 1.83
C LYS A 123 1.38 -5.64 2.60
N ILE A 124 0.19 -5.73 2.02
CA ILE A 124 -1.04 -5.33 2.68
C ILE A 124 -1.34 -6.32 3.81
N LEU A 125 -1.42 -5.82 5.04
CA LEU A 125 -1.83 -6.60 6.22
C LEU A 125 -3.24 -6.23 6.68
N ARG A 126 -3.60 -4.97 6.51
CA ARG A 126 -4.91 -4.45 6.84
C ARG A 126 -5.28 -3.33 5.88
N ALA A 127 -6.54 -3.27 5.48
CA ALA A 127 -7.09 -2.17 4.72
C ALA A 127 -8.43 -1.72 5.31
N ASP A 128 -8.59 -0.41 5.45
CA ASP A 128 -9.82 0.23 5.91
C ASP A 128 -10.31 1.16 4.80
N TYR A 129 -11.50 0.90 4.27
CA TYR A 129 -12.10 1.69 3.19
C TYR A 129 -13.27 2.49 3.71
N TYR A 130 -13.30 3.76 3.39
CA TYR A 130 -14.34 4.71 3.75
C TYR A 130 -14.86 5.39 2.49
N GLU A 131 -16.17 5.49 2.37
CA GLU A 131 -16.84 6.18 1.28
C GLU A 131 -17.79 7.24 1.84
N THR A 132 -17.69 8.46 1.31
CA THR A 132 -18.60 9.53 1.68
C THR A 132 -19.93 9.27 0.97
N GLN A 133 -20.98 9.03 1.72
CA GLN A 133 -22.32 8.88 1.17
C GLN A 133 -22.79 10.21 0.62
N THR A 134 -22.82 10.36 -0.68
CA THR A 134 -23.73 11.28 -1.32
C THR A 134 -25.14 10.71 -1.19
N ALA A 135 -26.08 11.51 -0.69
CA ALA A 135 -27.38 11.11 -0.13
C ALA A 135 -28.34 10.34 -1.05
N HIS A 136 -27.92 9.75 -2.17
CA HIS A 136 -28.79 9.11 -3.16
C HIS A 136 -28.52 7.65 -3.49
N HIS A 137 -27.50 7.02 -2.94
CA HIS A 137 -27.26 5.58 -3.12
C HIS A 137 -26.99 4.86 -1.81
N GLN A 138 -28.05 4.65 -1.03
CA GLN A 138 -28.04 3.56 -0.06
C GLN A 138 -28.01 2.26 -0.84
N SER A 139 -27.06 1.36 -0.63
CA SER A 139 -27.48 0.01 -0.42
C SER A 139 -26.41 -1.10 -0.40
N TRP A 140 -25.69 -1.35 -1.43
CA TRP A 140 -24.89 -2.59 -1.47
C TRP A 140 -23.42 -2.38 -1.09
N TRP A 141 -22.93 -1.17 -1.24
CA TRP A 141 -21.56 -0.78 -0.91
C TRP A 141 -21.25 -0.86 0.59
N GLN A 142 -22.21 -0.52 1.45
CA GLN A 142 -22.04 -0.63 2.90
C GLN A 142 -21.83 -2.07 3.36
N THR A 143 -22.50 -3.03 2.73
CA THR A 143 -22.31 -4.45 3.02
C THR A 143 -20.94 -4.93 2.57
N ALA A 144 -20.46 -4.48 1.40
CA ALA A 144 -19.13 -4.82 0.90
C ALA A 144 -18.01 -4.23 1.77
N VAL A 145 -18.12 -2.96 2.18
CA VAL A 145 -17.17 -2.27 3.06
C VAL A 145 -17.09 -2.94 4.42
N ASN A 146 -18.24 -3.22 5.04
CA ASN A 146 -18.30 -3.92 6.33
C ASN A 146 -17.73 -5.33 6.24
N THR A 147 -17.91 -6.01 5.11
CA THR A 147 -17.37 -7.37 4.89
C THR A 147 -15.85 -7.33 4.74
N VAL A 148 -15.29 -6.38 4.00
CA VAL A 148 -13.83 -6.24 3.82
C VAL A 148 -13.16 -5.90 5.17
N THR A 149 -13.69 -4.92 5.91
CA THR A 149 -13.15 -4.54 7.23
C THR A 149 -13.31 -5.66 8.27
N ALA A 150 -14.42 -6.35 8.29
CA ALA A 150 -14.67 -7.48 9.19
C ALA A 150 -13.74 -8.66 8.89
N TRP A 151 -13.44 -8.91 7.62
CA TRP A 151 -12.55 -10.00 7.23
C TRP A 151 -11.11 -9.71 7.63
N PHE A 152 -10.59 -8.51 7.42
CA PHE A 152 -9.25 -8.12 7.88
C PHE A 152 -9.14 -8.14 9.40
N ARG A 153 -10.22 -7.83 10.14
CA ARG A 153 -10.28 -8.00 11.60
C ARG A 153 -10.27 -9.47 12.02
N ASN A 154 -10.98 -10.34 11.32
CA ASN A 154 -11.03 -11.77 11.65
C ASN A 154 -9.74 -12.52 11.31
N SER A 155 -9.04 -12.14 10.27
CA SER A 155 -7.71 -12.72 9.98
C SER A 155 -6.63 -12.31 10.97
N ASN A 156 -6.83 -11.19 11.69
CA ASN A 156 -5.95 -10.76 12.78
C ASN A 156 -6.15 -11.53 14.10
N ASN A 157 -7.19 -12.35 14.25
CA ASN A 157 -7.36 -13.20 15.41
C ASN A 157 -6.29 -14.29 15.57
N LEU A 158 -5.37 -14.41 14.62
CA LEU A 158 -4.24 -15.36 14.72
C LEU A 158 -2.99 -14.79 15.40
N ARG A 159 -2.87 -13.46 15.63
CA ARG A 159 -1.86 -12.86 16.53
C ARG A 159 -2.26 -11.42 16.91
N PRO A 160 -2.64 -11.18 18.15
CA PRO A 160 -2.96 -9.83 18.63
C PRO A 160 -1.74 -8.90 18.75
N ASP A 161 -0.53 -9.38 18.48
CA ASP A 161 0.72 -8.67 18.78
C ASP A 161 1.21 -7.76 17.65
N ILE A 162 0.50 -7.67 16.53
CA ILE A 162 0.84 -6.74 15.46
C ILE A 162 -0.24 -5.64 15.40
N TYR A 163 -0.47 -5.03 16.54
CA TYR A 163 -1.21 -3.79 16.62
C TYR A 163 -0.20 -2.65 16.50
N PHE A 164 -0.13 -2.02 15.34
CA PHE A 164 0.53 -0.73 15.26
C PHE A 164 -0.40 0.28 15.92
N PRO A 165 0.00 0.90 17.06
CA PRO A 165 -0.85 1.92 17.65
C PRO A 165 -1.03 3.04 16.65
N ALA A 166 -2.28 3.34 16.33
CA ALA A 166 -2.62 4.57 15.65
C ALA A 166 -2.20 5.73 16.56
N SER A 167 -1.16 6.42 16.18
CA SER A 167 -0.75 7.67 16.83
C SER A 167 -1.40 8.84 16.14
#